data_9e707b277a62e9729038cb7ca340094b
#
_entry.id   9e707b277a62e9729038cb7ca340094b
#
_cell.length_a   1.000
_cell.length_b   1.000
_cell.length_c   1.000
_cell.angle_alpha   90.00
_cell.angle_beta   90.00
_cell.angle_gamma   90.00
#
_symmetry.space_group_name_H-M   'P 1'
#
loop_
_entity.id
_entity.type
_entity.pdbx_description
1 polymer ?
#
loop_
_entity_poly.entity_id
_entity_poly.type
_entity_poly.pdbx_seq_one_letter_code
_entity_poly.pdbx_strand_id
1 'polypeptide(L)'
;MKPFLLGTALASALALPSFAQQARELSAPIVAFTPVIKANADALELTEAQRADLANWLATMPAKRKTLEGETLEARAALRTAIIAGAPQEERLVLAQEVGALEAKLVMARSGCTDHWRATLTAEQFAKMLELASM
;
A
#
# COMPACT_ATOMS: atom_id res chain seq x y z
N MET A 1 11.52 39.07 49.70
CA MET A 1 10.71 38.80 48.49
C MET A 1 11.54 37.98 47.52
N LYS A 2 11.22 36.69 47.38
CA LYS A 2 11.89 35.79 46.42
C LYS A 2 10.96 35.57 45.21
N PRO A 3 11.37 35.73 43.95
CA PRO A 3 10.52 35.42 42.82
C PRO A 3 10.55 33.90 42.55
N PHE A 4 9.35 33.33 42.47
CA PHE A 4 9.13 31.95 42.01
C PHE A 4 9.30 31.92 40.50
N LEU A 5 10.31 31.18 40.03
CA LEU A 5 10.46 30.83 38.62
C LEU A 5 9.54 29.61 38.31
N LEU A 6 8.44 29.85 37.61
CA LEU A 6 7.64 28.79 36.99
C LEU A 6 8.44 28.23 35.81
N GLY A 7 8.96 27.03 36.00
CA GLY A 7 9.51 26.24 34.89
C GLY A 7 8.38 25.66 34.06
N THR A 8 8.19 26.18 32.86
CA THR A 8 7.30 25.60 31.84
C THR A 8 7.96 24.36 31.26
N ALA A 9 7.51 23.18 31.67
CA ALA A 9 7.91 21.93 31.03
C ALA A 9 7.23 21.84 29.66
N LEU A 10 7.99 22.01 28.57
CA LEU A 10 7.54 21.68 27.23
C LEU A 10 7.45 20.14 27.12
N ALA A 11 6.23 19.64 27.20
CA ALA A 11 5.94 18.26 26.82
C ALA A 11 6.03 18.14 25.29
N SER A 12 7.14 17.65 24.78
CA SER A 12 7.28 17.28 23.37
C SER A 12 6.41 16.06 23.11
N ALA A 13 5.19 16.28 22.62
CA ALA A 13 4.34 15.23 22.10
C ALA A 13 4.99 14.67 20.84
N LEU A 14 5.60 13.49 20.94
CA LEU A 14 6.03 12.70 19.80
C LEU A 14 4.76 12.24 19.07
N ALA A 15 4.37 12.99 18.04
CA ALA A 15 3.29 12.59 17.15
C ALA A 15 3.70 11.29 16.44
N LEU A 16 3.04 10.18 16.77
CA LEU A 16 3.19 8.94 16.03
C LEU A 16 2.66 9.18 14.61
N PRO A 17 3.41 8.78 13.57
CA PRO A 17 2.94 8.94 12.19
C PRO A 17 1.64 8.17 11.99
N SER A 18 0.67 8.80 11.32
CA SER A 18 -0.60 8.14 11.00
C SER A 18 -0.37 6.98 10.01
N PHE A 19 -1.22 5.97 10.03
CA PHE A 19 -1.13 4.81 9.13
C PHE A 19 -1.03 5.24 7.65
N ALA A 20 -1.78 6.28 7.25
CA ALA A 20 -1.71 6.83 5.90
C ALA A 20 -0.33 7.44 5.56
N GLN A 21 0.38 7.96 6.54
CA GLN A 21 1.73 8.51 6.38
C GLN A 21 2.77 7.39 6.28
N GLN A 22 2.60 6.31 7.04
CA GLN A 22 3.43 5.12 6.98
C GLN A 22 3.26 4.36 5.66
N ALA A 23 2.03 4.25 5.14
CA ALA A 23 1.75 3.59 3.87
C ALA A 23 2.44 4.29 2.66
N ARG A 24 2.80 5.57 2.78
CA ARG A 24 3.58 6.29 1.74
C ARG A 24 5.05 5.88 1.69
N GLU A 25 5.55 5.19 2.69
CA GLU A 25 6.90 4.61 2.66
C GLU A 25 7.02 3.45 1.67
N LEU A 26 5.89 2.81 1.32
CA LEU A 26 5.87 1.67 0.40
C LEU A 26 5.86 2.14 -1.04
N SER A 27 6.44 1.31 -1.91
CA SER A 27 6.44 1.55 -3.35
C SER A 27 5.02 1.72 -3.89
N ALA A 28 4.82 2.69 -4.77
CA ALA A 28 3.55 2.86 -5.48
C ALA A 28 3.23 1.61 -6.32
N PRO A 29 1.95 1.29 -6.56
CA PRO A 29 1.59 0.24 -7.52
C PRO A 29 2.21 0.51 -8.89
N ILE A 30 2.82 -0.52 -9.51
CA ILE A 30 3.37 -0.40 -10.87
C ILE A 30 2.25 -0.16 -11.87
N VAL A 31 1.11 -0.84 -11.66
CA VAL A 31 -0.13 -0.69 -12.43
C VAL A 31 -1.32 -0.66 -11.48
N ALA A 32 -2.33 0.18 -11.76
CA ALA A 32 -3.52 0.32 -10.93
C ALA A 32 -4.77 0.50 -11.80
N PHE A 33 -5.34 -0.58 -12.33
CA PHE A 33 -6.51 -0.55 -13.20
C PHE A 33 -7.86 -0.49 -12.45
N THR A 34 -7.95 -1.01 -11.25
CA THR A 34 -9.20 -1.00 -10.48
C THR A 34 -9.83 0.39 -10.35
N PRO A 35 -9.08 1.48 -10.05
CA PRO A 35 -9.65 2.82 -10.03
C PRO A 35 -10.17 3.29 -11.39
N VAL A 36 -9.48 2.93 -12.48
CA VAL A 36 -9.89 3.27 -13.86
C VAL A 36 -11.20 2.56 -14.20
N ILE A 37 -11.32 1.26 -13.91
CA ILE A 37 -12.52 0.46 -14.14
C ILE A 37 -13.70 1.01 -13.32
N LYS A 38 -13.46 1.32 -12.04
CA LYS A 38 -14.47 1.91 -11.16
C LYS A 38 -15.01 3.23 -11.69
N ALA A 39 -14.11 4.12 -12.13
CA ALA A 39 -14.49 5.44 -12.65
C ALA A 39 -15.18 5.38 -14.00
N ASN A 40 -14.97 4.33 -14.78
CA ASN A 40 -15.42 4.22 -16.18
C ASN A 40 -16.34 2.99 -16.40
N ALA A 41 -17.00 2.50 -15.36
CA ALA A 41 -17.85 1.30 -15.43
C ALA A 41 -18.95 1.39 -16.52
N ASP A 42 -19.51 2.57 -16.72
CA ASP A 42 -20.52 2.81 -17.76
C ASP A 42 -19.89 2.90 -19.16
N ALA A 43 -18.78 3.62 -19.29
CA ALA A 43 -18.06 3.72 -20.55
C ALA A 43 -17.50 2.37 -21.02
N LEU A 44 -17.14 1.49 -20.10
CA LEU A 44 -16.73 0.11 -20.37
C LEU A 44 -17.91 -0.84 -20.60
N GLU A 45 -19.15 -0.36 -20.47
CA GLU A 45 -20.35 -1.18 -20.64
C GLU A 45 -20.32 -2.46 -19.81
N LEU A 46 -19.87 -2.36 -18.53
CA LEU A 46 -19.77 -3.52 -17.66
C LEU A 46 -21.13 -4.17 -17.49
N THR A 47 -21.18 -5.49 -17.67
CA THR A 47 -22.36 -6.30 -17.38
C THR A 47 -22.70 -6.25 -15.90
N GLU A 48 -23.92 -6.67 -15.53
CA GLU A 48 -24.33 -6.75 -14.13
C GLU A 48 -23.42 -7.68 -13.32
N ALA A 49 -23.01 -8.82 -13.89
CA ALA A 49 -22.08 -9.75 -13.27
C ALA A 49 -20.70 -9.11 -13.04
N GLN A 50 -20.17 -8.36 -14.01
CA GLN A 50 -18.90 -7.65 -13.86
C GLN A 50 -18.99 -6.52 -12.84
N ARG A 51 -20.11 -5.83 -12.73
CA ARG A 51 -20.34 -4.82 -11.69
C ARG A 51 -20.40 -5.43 -10.29
N ALA A 52 -21.05 -6.59 -10.14
CA ALA A 52 -21.09 -7.33 -8.89
C ALA A 52 -19.70 -7.81 -8.47
N ASP A 53 -18.89 -8.31 -9.43
CA ASP A 53 -17.49 -8.68 -9.18
C ASP A 53 -16.64 -7.48 -8.75
N LEU A 54 -16.78 -6.33 -9.43
CA LEU A 54 -16.12 -5.10 -9.05
C LEU A 54 -16.47 -4.67 -7.62
N ALA A 55 -17.76 -4.74 -7.25
CA ALA A 55 -18.20 -4.39 -5.90
C ALA A 55 -17.58 -5.33 -4.84
N ASN A 56 -17.57 -6.64 -5.10
CA ASN A 56 -16.92 -7.62 -4.22
C ASN A 56 -15.41 -7.41 -4.12
N TRP A 57 -14.74 -7.13 -5.23
CA TRP A 57 -13.31 -6.85 -5.27
C TRP A 57 -12.96 -5.63 -4.40
N LEU A 58 -13.71 -4.54 -4.55
CA LEU A 58 -13.53 -3.31 -3.77
C LEU A 58 -13.79 -3.52 -2.27
N ALA A 59 -14.68 -4.44 -1.91
CA ALA A 59 -14.98 -4.75 -0.52
C ALA A 59 -13.91 -5.63 0.16
N THR A 60 -13.24 -6.52 -0.60
CA THR A 60 -12.40 -7.58 -0.03
C THR A 60 -10.90 -7.32 -0.18
N MET A 61 -10.45 -6.86 -1.34
CA MET A 61 -9.02 -6.74 -1.65
C MET A 61 -8.28 -5.67 -0.84
N PRO A 62 -8.87 -4.50 -0.50
CA PRO A 62 -8.20 -3.52 0.35
C PRO A 62 -7.81 -4.07 1.72
N ALA A 63 -8.66 -4.90 2.33
CA ALA A 63 -8.37 -5.50 3.64
C ALA A 63 -7.19 -6.47 3.57
N LYS A 64 -7.16 -7.35 2.56
CA LYS A 64 -6.04 -8.28 2.32
C LYS A 64 -4.72 -7.56 2.10
N ARG A 65 -4.75 -6.51 1.27
CA ARG A 65 -3.57 -5.69 1.00
C ARG A 65 -3.08 -4.96 2.25
N LYS A 66 -3.99 -4.42 3.06
CA LYS A 66 -3.66 -3.71 4.30
C LYS A 66 -2.86 -4.57 5.29
N THR A 67 -3.19 -5.86 5.39
CA THR A 67 -2.43 -6.80 6.23
C THR A 67 -0.98 -6.90 5.76
N LEU A 68 -0.76 -7.14 4.47
CA LEU A 68 0.59 -7.25 3.90
C LEU A 68 1.36 -5.92 3.96
N GLU A 69 0.69 -4.80 3.78
CA GLU A 69 1.28 -3.45 3.97
C GLU A 69 1.73 -3.26 5.42
N GLY A 70 0.93 -3.70 6.40
CA GLY A 70 1.28 -3.66 7.82
C GLY A 70 2.55 -4.48 8.13
N GLU A 71 2.60 -5.74 7.70
CA GLU A 71 3.78 -6.60 7.85
C GLU A 71 5.05 -5.96 7.24
N THR A 72 4.90 -5.38 6.04
CA THR A 72 6.01 -4.72 5.36
C THR A 72 6.52 -3.50 6.13
N LEU A 73 5.61 -2.70 6.68
CA LEU A 73 5.98 -1.53 7.49
C LEU A 73 6.67 -1.92 8.81
N GLU A 74 6.22 -3.00 9.45
CA GLU A 74 6.87 -3.54 10.66
C GLU A 74 8.29 -4.01 10.36
N ALA A 75 8.50 -4.76 9.28
CA ALA A 75 9.84 -5.19 8.85
C ALA A 75 10.76 -3.99 8.55
N ARG A 76 10.26 -2.96 7.87
CA ARG A 76 11.01 -1.70 7.62
C ARG A 76 11.35 -0.98 8.93
N ALA A 77 10.44 -0.96 9.90
CA ALA A 77 10.69 -0.36 11.21
C ALA A 77 11.78 -1.13 11.99
N ALA A 78 11.76 -2.47 11.96
CA ALA A 78 12.79 -3.29 12.56
C ALA A 78 14.18 -3.03 11.95
N LEU A 79 14.27 -2.99 10.62
CA LEU A 79 15.51 -2.67 9.92
C LEU A 79 16.01 -1.24 10.26
N ARG A 80 15.11 -0.26 10.29
CA ARG A 80 15.44 1.12 10.68
C ARG A 80 16.04 1.17 12.08
N THR A 81 15.45 0.46 13.04
CA THR A 81 15.94 0.37 14.40
C THR A 81 17.35 -0.23 14.43
N ALA A 82 17.58 -1.33 13.73
CA ALA A 82 18.89 -1.99 13.66
C ALA A 82 19.97 -1.07 13.03
N ILE A 83 19.61 -0.33 11.97
CA ILE A 83 20.51 0.64 11.32
C ILE A 83 20.89 1.76 12.31
N ILE A 84 19.91 2.36 12.99
CA ILE A 84 20.14 3.45 13.94
C ILE A 84 20.97 2.99 15.15
N ALA A 85 20.73 1.76 15.63
CA ALA A 85 21.47 1.18 16.73
C ALA A 85 22.90 0.74 16.36
N GLY A 86 23.29 0.78 15.07
CA GLY A 86 24.58 0.31 14.61
C GLY A 86 24.76 -1.21 14.71
N ALA A 87 23.68 -1.97 14.58
CA ALA A 87 23.71 -3.43 14.57
C ALA A 87 24.72 -3.99 13.56
N PRO A 88 25.29 -5.20 13.76
CA PRO A 88 26.20 -5.84 12.82
C PRO A 88 25.63 -5.91 11.40
N GLN A 89 26.50 -5.85 10.41
CA GLN A 89 26.08 -5.88 8.99
C GLN A 89 25.27 -7.12 8.63
N GLU A 90 25.66 -8.27 9.18
CA GLU A 90 24.97 -9.55 8.96
C GLU A 90 23.53 -9.53 9.45
N GLU A 91 23.29 -8.98 10.64
CA GLU A 91 21.94 -8.80 11.20
C GLU A 91 21.11 -7.86 10.32
N ARG A 92 21.68 -6.73 9.93
CA ARG A 92 21.00 -5.78 9.03
C ARG A 92 20.69 -6.38 7.66
N LEU A 93 21.55 -7.27 7.14
CA LEU A 93 21.32 -7.96 5.87
C LEU A 93 20.11 -8.90 5.96
N VAL A 94 19.98 -9.68 7.05
CA VAL A 94 18.81 -10.55 7.25
C VAL A 94 17.52 -9.74 7.26
N LEU A 95 17.49 -8.64 8.03
CA LEU A 95 16.32 -7.76 8.07
C LEU A 95 16.02 -7.10 6.72
N ALA A 96 17.05 -6.72 5.95
CA ALA A 96 16.89 -6.16 4.62
C ALA A 96 16.31 -7.18 3.63
N GLN A 97 16.72 -8.44 3.72
CA GLN A 97 16.17 -9.52 2.90
C GLN A 97 14.70 -9.78 3.24
N GLU A 98 14.31 -9.70 4.50
CA GLU A 98 12.90 -9.81 4.91
C GLU A 98 12.05 -8.66 4.31
N VAL A 99 12.52 -7.42 4.41
CA VAL A 99 11.88 -6.27 3.76
C VAL A 99 11.72 -6.50 2.26
N GLY A 100 12.80 -6.92 1.59
CA GLY A 100 12.77 -7.20 0.15
C GLY A 100 11.76 -8.28 -0.23
N ALA A 101 11.67 -9.35 0.55
CA ALA A 101 10.72 -10.44 0.32
C ALA A 101 9.26 -9.98 0.50
N LEU A 102 8.98 -9.18 1.51
CA LEU A 102 7.64 -8.62 1.76
C LEU A 102 7.25 -7.60 0.68
N GLU A 103 8.15 -6.73 0.26
CA GLU A 103 7.90 -5.80 -0.83
C GLU A 103 7.66 -6.52 -2.17
N ALA A 104 8.39 -7.58 -2.47
CA ALA A 104 8.14 -8.42 -3.63
C ALA A 104 6.74 -9.06 -3.57
N LYS A 105 6.32 -9.60 -2.42
CA LYS A 105 4.95 -10.12 -2.22
C LYS A 105 3.89 -9.03 -2.45
N LEU A 106 4.14 -7.82 -1.96
CA LEU A 106 3.22 -6.69 -2.13
C LEU A 106 3.08 -6.27 -3.60
N VAL A 107 4.18 -6.23 -4.36
CA VAL A 107 4.16 -5.98 -5.81
C VAL A 107 3.39 -7.07 -6.54
N MET A 108 3.61 -8.35 -6.21
CA MET A 108 2.89 -9.46 -6.83
C MET A 108 1.40 -9.47 -6.46
N ALA A 109 1.04 -9.17 -5.22
CA ALA A 109 -0.36 -9.03 -4.82
C ALA A 109 -1.08 -7.90 -5.59
N ARG A 110 -0.37 -6.81 -5.87
CA ARG A 110 -0.88 -5.70 -6.67
C ARG A 110 -0.99 -6.06 -8.16
N SER A 111 -0.04 -6.82 -8.71
CA SER A 111 -0.10 -7.27 -10.11
C SER A 111 -1.23 -8.28 -10.34
N GLY A 112 -1.57 -9.09 -9.35
CA GLY A 112 -2.71 -10.01 -9.38
C GLY A 112 -4.06 -9.29 -9.63
N CYS A 113 -4.17 -8.02 -9.31
CA CYS A 113 -5.33 -7.20 -9.68
C CYS A 113 -5.48 -7.07 -11.21
N THR A 114 -4.37 -6.97 -11.93
CA THR A 114 -4.37 -6.90 -13.39
C THR A 114 -4.81 -8.23 -14.00
N ASP A 115 -4.32 -9.34 -13.46
CA ASP A 115 -4.69 -10.69 -13.92
C ASP A 115 -6.19 -10.94 -13.71
N HIS A 116 -6.73 -10.52 -12.55
CA HIS A 116 -8.16 -10.59 -12.27
C HIS A 116 -8.98 -9.83 -13.33
N TRP A 117 -8.64 -8.58 -13.61
CA TRP A 117 -9.38 -7.79 -14.59
C TRP A 117 -9.21 -8.29 -16.03
N ARG A 118 -8.07 -8.85 -16.37
CA ARG A 118 -7.85 -9.51 -17.66
C ARG A 118 -8.75 -10.74 -17.85
N ALA A 119 -9.02 -11.45 -16.77
CA ALA A 119 -9.92 -12.61 -16.78
C ALA A 119 -11.41 -12.23 -16.74
N THR A 120 -11.75 -11.10 -16.11
CA THR A 120 -13.14 -10.65 -15.91
C THR A 120 -13.69 -9.84 -17.08
N LEU A 121 -12.87 -9.01 -17.71
CA LEU A 121 -13.25 -8.15 -18.84
C LEU A 121 -13.13 -8.90 -20.18
N THR A 122 -13.94 -8.51 -21.16
CA THR A 122 -13.71 -8.94 -22.53
C THR A 122 -12.43 -8.31 -23.09
N ALA A 123 -11.90 -8.83 -24.19
CA ALA A 123 -10.72 -8.27 -24.84
C ALA A 123 -10.94 -6.79 -25.26
N GLU A 124 -12.12 -6.47 -25.76
CA GLU A 124 -12.50 -5.11 -26.16
C GLU A 124 -12.60 -4.18 -24.95
N GLN A 125 -13.25 -4.64 -23.87
CA GLN A 125 -13.32 -3.87 -22.62
C GLN A 125 -11.94 -3.62 -22.02
N PHE A 126 -11.07 -4.62 -22.04
CA PHE A 126 -9.71 -4.50 -21.52
C PHE A 126 -8.88 -3.51 -22.36
N ALA A 127 -8.97 -3.58 -23.70
CA ALA A 127 -8.32 -2.63 -24.59
C ALA A 127 -8.80 -1.19 -24.34
N LYS A 128 -10.12 -1.00 -24.23
CA LYS A 128 -10.72 0.31 -23.93
C LYS A 128 -10.29 0.83 -22.55
N MET A 129 -10.18 -0.06 -21.56
CA MET A 129 -9.66 0.32 -20.22
C MET A 129 -8.22 0.85 -20.32
N LEU A 130 -7.35 0.21 -21.12
CA LEU A 130 -5.97 0.70 -21.34
C LEU A 130 -5.95 2.09 -21.98
N GLU A 131 -6.81 2.36 -22.96
CA GLU A 131 -6.96 3.69 -23.56
C GLU A 131 -7.39 4.73 -22.51
N LEU A 132 -8.37 4.40 -21.67
CA LEU A 132 -8.84 5.28 -20.59
C LEU A 132 -7.78 5.49 -19.47
N ALA A 133 -6.89 4.53 -19.28
CA ALA A 133 -5.75 4.65 -18.37
C ALA A 133 -4.59 5.49 -18.98
N SER A 134 -4.66 5.89 -20.23
CA SER A 134 -3.61 6.61 -20.98
C SER A 134 -2.28 5.83 -21.01
N MET A 135 -2.34 4.51 -21.19
CA MET A 135 -1.21 3.61 -21.26
C MET A 135 -1.02 3.02 -22.66
#